data_4a8c0b16c73bc0d2f77eb8c693f9d799
#
_entry.id   4a8c0b16c73bc0d2f77eb8c693f9d799
#
_cell.length_a   1.000
_cell.length_b   1.000
_cell.length_c   1.000
_cell.angle_alpha   90.00
_cell.angle_beta   90.00
_cell.angle_gamma   90.00
#
_symmetry.space_group_name_H-M   'P 1'
#
loop_
_entity.id
_entity.type
_entity.pdbx_description
1 polymer ?
#
loop_
_entity_poly.entity_id
_entity_poly.type
_entity_poly.pdbx_seq_one_letter_code
_entity_poly.pdbx_strand_id
1 'polypeptide(L)'
;MGDWTKEKYEIFRKELFAQAEETYREFNAKLLCSDLPVIGLRVPFLRKKAKEIAKKDGVGFLQVCGKDTYEERLLYGLVTAALPVSYEEFLPYCDFYTEHLAENWAHCDIFCSSVKKIIKGYEHDFFEHIEAYLKSENPWAVRMGLVMMLSNYLTEEYMAEVLKRTDSVFSEHYYIRMAQAWLLATAWAKDRKQMLSYIENHHLDSWTWNKFIQKCCESYRVSAEDKAFLRSLKR
;
A
#
# COMPACT_ATOMS: atom_id res chain seq x y z
N MET A 1 -32.11 -6.00 5.13
CA MET A 1 -31.88 -4.69 4.48
C MET A 1 -30.68 -4.06 5.17
N GLY A 2 -29.63 -3.68 4.43
CA GLY A 2 -28.43 -3.09 5.03
C GLY A 2 -28.74 -1.77 5.74
N ASP A 3 -27.91 -1.42 6.73
CA ASP A 3 -28.08 -0.17 7.50
C ASP A 3 -27.79 1.09 6.69
N TRP A 4 -27.06 0.99 5.55
CA TRP A 4 -26.62 2.11 4.74
C TRP A 4 -27.53 2.37 3.54
N THR A 5 -27.94 3.64 3.38
CA THR A 5 -28.59 4.20 2.21
C THR A 5 -27.81 5.43 1.74
N LYS A 6 -28.07 5.93 0.54
CA LYS A 6 -27.43 7.18 0.04
C LYS A 6 -27.68 8.36 1.00
N GLU A 7 -28.90 8.48 1.52
CA GLU A 7 -29.26 9.56 2.45
C GLU A 7 -28.49 9.47 3.76
N LYS A 8 -28.34 8.26 4.33
CA LYS A 8 -27.52 8.04 5.54
C LYS A 8 -26.04 8.31 5.26
N TYR A 9 -25.54 7.95 4.08
CA TYR A 9 -24.18 8.26 3.70
C TYR A 9 -23.96 9.77 3.59
N GLU A 10 -24.89 10.54 3.01
CA GLU A 10 -24.76 11.99 2.93
C GLU A 10 -24.76 12.67 4.31
N ILE A 11 -25.52 12.15 5.28
CA ILE A 11 -25.46 12.62 6.68
C ILE A 11 -24.06 12.34 7.25
N PHE A 12 -23.58 11.10 7.12
CA PHE A 12 -22.24 10.70 7.58
C PHE A 12 -21.14 11.54 6.91
N ARG A 13 -21.26 11.81 5.61
CA ARG A 13 -20.31 12.65 4.85
C ARG A 13 -20.25 14.07 5.43
N LYS A 14 -21.37 14.67 5.77
CA LYS A 14 -21.41 15.98 6.46
C LYS A 14 -20.71 15.94 7.82
N GLU A 15 -20.86 14.85 8.58
CA GLU A 15 -20.15 14.64 9.84
C GLU A 15 -18.63 14.53 9.62
N LEU A 16 -18.17 13.87 8.54
CA LEU A 16 -16.75 13.82 8.17
C LEU A 16 -16.22 15.23 7.90
N PHE A 17 -16.90 16.01 7.07
CA PHE A 17 -16.48 17.39 6.76
C PHE A 17 -16.46 18.30 8.01
N ALA A 18 -17.36 18.09 8.96
CA ALA A 18 -17.37 18.83 10.23
C ALA A 18 -16.18 18.50 11.14
N GLN A 19 -15.45 17.39 10.90
CA GLN A 19 -14.23 17.02 11.63
C GLN A 19 -12.96 17.44 10.91
N ALA A 20 -13.04 18.16 9.80
CA ALA A 20 -11.89 18.60 9.01
C ALA A 20 -10.99 19.54 9.80
N GLU A 21 -9.68 19.31 9.72
CA GLU A 21 -8.64 20.18 10.27
C GLU A 21 -7.96 20.95 9.11
N GLU A 22 -8.22 22.26 9.00
CA GLU A 22 -7.73 23.09 7.88
C GLU A 22 -6.21 23.02 7.72
N THR A 23 -5.46 23.25 8.80
CA THR A 23 -3.99 23.20 8.77
C THR A 23 -3.46 21.82 8.32
N TYR A 24 -4.14 20.75 8.75
CA TYR A 24 -3.77 19.40 8.31
C TYR A 24 -4.14 19.16 6.86
N ARG A 25 -5.27 19.67 6.40
CA ARG A 25 -5.71 19.62 5.00
C ARG A 25 -4.65 20.21 4.07
N GLU A 26 -4.21 21.44 4.36
CA GLU A 26 -3.19 22.13 3.56
C GLU A 26 -1.84 21.41 3.55
N PHE A 27 -1.42 20.88 4.70
CA PHE A 27 -0.19 20.10 4.81
C PHE A 27 -0.29 18.81 4.02
N ASN A 28 -1.37 18.05 4.20
CA ASN A 28 -1.56 16.73 3.60
C ASN A 28 -1.71 16.83 2.08
N ALA A 29 -2.46 17.80 1.57
CA ALA A 29 -2.64 18.02 0.14
C ALA A 29 -1.30 18.21 -0.60
N LYS A 30 -0.34 18.92 0.00
CA LYS A 30 1.00 19.10 -0.57
C LYS A 30 1.82 17.82 -0.62
N LEU A 31 1.58 16.87 0.30
CA LEU A 31 2.34 15.61 0.37
C LEU A 31 1.78 14.53 -0.54
N LEU A 32 0.46 14.51 -0.75
CA LEU A 32 -0.22 13.42 -1.43
C LEU A 32 0.08 13.37 -2.93
N CYS A 33 0.39 14.51 -3.57
CA CYS A 33 0.55 14.61 -5.03
C CYS A 33 -0.64 13.97 -5.77
N SER A 34 -1.86 14.29 -5.34
CA SER A 34 -3.13 13.76 -5.82
C SER A 34 -4.01 14.92 -6.31
N ASP A 35 -4.80 14.70 -7.36
CA ASP A 35 -5.77 15.67 -7.87
C ASP A 35 -7.09 15.64 -7.10
N LEU A 36 -7.27 14.65 -6.22
CA LEU A 36 -8.47 14.57 -5.38
C LEU A 36 -8.52 15.69 -4.34
N PRO A 37 -9.70 16.28 -4.13
CA PRO A 37 -9.94 17.15 -2.97
C PRO A 37 -9.60 16.43 -1.66
N VAL A 38 -8.94 17.13 -0.75
CA VAL A 38 -8.60 16.64 0.59
C VAL A 38 -9.54 17.27 1.62
N ILE A 39 -10.18 16.46 2.44
CA ILE A 39 -11.06 16.93 3.54
C ILE A 39 -10.22 17.44 4.70
N GLY A 40 -9.14 16.76 5.05
CA GLY A 40 -8.26 17.08 6.16
C GLY A 40 -8.52 16.22 7.41
N LEU A 41 -8.75 14.92 7.22
CA LEU A 41 -8.99 13.97 8.31
C LEU A 41 -7.75 13.12 8.58
N ARG A 42 -7.40 12.97 9.84
CA ARG A 42 -6.23 12.17 10.23
C ARG A 42 -6.48 10.67 10.07
N VAL A 43 -5.47 9.94 9.62
CA VAL A 43 -5.53 8.49 9.39
C VAL A 43 -5.99 7.70 10.64
N PRO A 44 -5.55 8.01 11.89
CA PRO A 44 -6.08 7.31 13.07
C PRO A 44 -7.59 7.46 13.26
N PHE A 45 -8.16 8.63 12.96
CA PHE A 45 -9.59 8.86 12.98
C PHE A 45 -10.30 7.99 11.92
N LEU A 46 -9.81 7.99 10.68
CA LEU A 46 -10.37 7.16 9.60
C LEU A 46 -10.29 5.65 9.92
N ARG A 47 -9.19 5.19 10.50
CA ARG A 47 -9.05 3.79 10.96
C ARG A 47 -10.07 3.41 12.03
N LYS A 48 -10.36 4.32 12.97
CA LYS A 48 -11.39 4.11 13.98
C LYS A 48 -12.78 4.01 13.34
N LYS A 49 -13.11 4.96 12.48
CA LYS A 49 -14.40 4.97 11.74
C LYS A 49 -14.57 3.73 10.87
N ALA A 50 -13.55 3.31 10.14
CA ALA A 50 -13.57 2.11 9.31
C ALA A 50 -13.92 0.85 10.12
N LYS A 51 -13.30 0.67 11.30
CA LYS A 51 -13.62 -0.46 12.19
C LYS A 51 -15.04 -0.43 12.71
N GLU A 52 -15.56 0.76 13.07
CA GLU A 52 -16.95 0.94 13.52
C GLU A 52 -17.94 0.58 12.41
N ILE A 53 -17.67 1.03 11.18
CA ILE A 53 -18.49 0.77 9.99
C ILE A 53 -18.45 -0.72 9.63
N ALA A 54 -17.27 -1.30 9.50
CA ALA A 54 -17.09 -2.69 9.12
C ALA A 54 -17.79 -3.65 10.10
N LYS A 55 -17.79 -3.33 11.40
CA LYS A 55 -18.47 -4.13 12.43
C LYS A 55 -20.01 -4.11 12.32
N LYS A 56 -20.57 -3.01 11.82
CA LYS A 56 -22.04 -2.84 11.72
C LYS A 56 -22.56 -3.37 10.39
N ASP A 57 -22.19 -2.71 9.30
CA ASP A 57 -22.60 -3.02 7.93
C ASP A 57 -21.57 -2.48 6.94
N GLY A 58 -20.37 -3.11 6.92
CA GLY A 58 -19.29 -2.67 6.06
C GLY A 58 -19.61 -2.84 4.57
N VAL A 59 -20.24 -3.95 4.19
CA VAL A 59 -20.61 -4.23 2.80
C VAL A 59 -21.64 -3.20 2.29
N GLY A 60 -22.68 -2.93 3.07
CA GLY A 60 -23.66 -1.89 2.73
C GLY A 60 -23.02 -0.50 2.61
N PHE A 61 -22.05 -0.17 3.47
CA PHE A 61 -21.27 1.06 3.35
C PHE A 61 -20.51 1.15 2.03
N LEU A 62 -19.79 0.11 1.63
CA LEU A 62 -18.99 0.10 0.39
C LEU A 62 -19.85 0.31 -0.87
N GLN A 63 -21.12 -0.08 -0.83
CA GLN A 63 -22.07 0.14 -1.94
C GLN A 63 -22.45 1.62 -2.13
N VAL A 64 -22.47 2.41 -1.05
CA VAL A 64 -22.92 3.80 -1.06
C VAL A 64 -21.79 4.82 -0.83
N CYS A 65 -20.61 4.37 -0.40
CA CYS A 65 -19.46 5.23 -0.09
C CYS A 65 -19.07 6.09 -1.30
N GLY A 66 -18.94 7.40 -1.08
CA GLY A 66 -18.41 8.34 -2.06
C GLY A 66 -16.95 8.04 -2.41
N LYS A 67 -16.50 8.58 -3.53
CA LYS A 67 -15.17 8.35 -4.10
C LYS A 67 -14.54 9.65 -4.62
N ASP A 68 -15.12 10.78 -4.21
CA ASP A 68 -14.80 12.10 -4.77
C ASP A 68 -13.65 12.79 -4.04
N THR A 69 -13.31 12.33 -2.83
CA THR A 69 -12.23 12.88 -2.02
C THR A 69 -11.19 11.82 -1.66
N TYR A 70 -9.99 12.28 -1.29
CA TYR A 70 -8.92 11.41 -0.82
C TYR A 70 -9.36 10.53 0.35
N GLU A 71 -10.01 11.13 1.36
CA GLU A 71 -10.41 10.40 2.55
C GLU A 71 -11.58 9.45 2.32
N GLU A 72 -12.49 9.74 1.40
CA GLU A 72 -13.56 8.80 1.03
C GLU A 72 -12.98 7.52 0.41
N ARG A 73 -12.02 7.66 -0.53
CA ARG A 73 -11.33 6.49 -1.10
C ARG A 73 -10.49 5.76 -0.07
N LEU A 74 -9.77 6.49 0.79
CA LEU A 74 -9.00 5.87 1.88
C LEU A 74 -9.90 5.11 2.84
N LEU A 75 -11.07 5.68 3.20
CA LEU A 75 -12.04 5.05 4.09
C LEU A 75 -12.63 3.79 3.45
N TYR A 76 -12.93 3.81 2.13
CA TYR A 76 -13.32 2.61 1.39
C TYR A 76 -12.29 1.49 1.59
N GLY A 77 -11.02 1.73 1.33
CA GLY A 77 -9.95 0.74 1.51
C GLY A 77 -9.83 0.25 2.95
N LEU A 78 -9.89 1.17 3.92
CA LEU A 78 -9.81 0.79 5.35
C LEU A 78 -11.01 -0.05 5.82
N VAL A 79 -12.22 0.23 5.31
CA VAL A 79 -13.41 -0.61 5.57
C VAL A 79 -13.23 -1.97 4.94
N THR A 80 -12.81 -2.04 3.67
CA THR A 80 -12.50 -3.30 2.96
C THR A 80 -11.53 -4.17 3.77
N ALA A 81 -10.43 -3.61 4.25
CA ALA A 81 -9.43 -4.34 5.05
C ALA A 81 -9.92 -4.75 6.44
N ALA A 82 -11.04 -4.20 6.91
CA ALA A 82 -11.63 -4.47 8.22
C ALA A 82 -12.91 -5.31 8.16
N LEU A 83 -13.37 -5.70 6.96
CA LEU A 83 -14.60 -6.49 6.80
C LEU A 83 -14.51 -7.82 7.55
N PRO A 84 -15.56 -8.21 8.28
CA PRO A 84 -15.66 -9.54 8.92
C PRO A 84 -16.26 -10.57 7.94
N VAL A 85 -15.61 -10.75 6.78
CA VAL A 85 -16.04 -11.62 5.68
C VAL A 85 -15.00 -12.69 5.41
N SER A 86 -15.31 -13.70 4.59
CA SER A 86 -14.35 -14.70 4.14
C SER A 86 -13.30 -14.05 3.20
N TYR A 87 -12.20 -14.79 2.97
CA TYR A 87 -11.16 -14.35 2.03
C TYR A 87 -11.70 -14.18 0.61
N GLU A 88 -12.56 -15.10 0.16
CA GLU A 88 -13.18 -15.10 -1.16
C GLU A 88 -14.13 -13.89 -1.34
N GLU A 89 -14.84 -13.52 -0.28
CA GLU A 89 -15.71 -12.34 -0.28
C GLU A 89 -14.92 -11.03 -0.23
N PHE A 90 -13.72 -11.04 0.38
CA PHE A 90 -12.84 -9.88 0.46
C PHE A 90 -12.19 -9.54 -0.89
N LEU A 91 -11.75 -10.55 -1.66
CA LEU A 91 -10.97 -10.35 -2.88
C LEU A 91 -11.61 -9.38 -3.88
N PRO A 92 -12.90 -9.46 -4.25
CA PRO A 92 -13.51 -8.52 -5.19
C PRO A 92 -13.44 -7.06 -4.73
N TYR A 93 -13.55 -6.79 -3.44
CA TYR A 93 -13.41 -5.43 -2.89
C TYR A 93 -11.96 -4.97 -2.89
N CYS A 94 -11.01 -5.88 -2.63
CA CYS A 94 -9.59 -5.63 -2.70
C CYS A 94 -9.17 -5.26 -4.12
N ASP A 95 -9.61 -6.05 -5.11
CA ASP A 95 -9.34 -5.81 -6.53
C ASP A 95 -9.92 -4.49 -7.00
N PHE A 96 -11.19 -4.23 -6.65
CA PHE A 96 -11.84 -2.97 -7.02
C PHE A 96 -11.11 -1.76 -6.42
N TYR A 97 -10.68 -1.84 -5.16
CA TYR A 97 -9.92 -0.77 -4.52
C TYR A 97 -8.57 -0.57 -5.21
N THR A 98 -7.86 -1.66 -5.47
CA THR A 98 -6.53 -1.66 -6.08
C THR A 98 -6.54 -1.06 -7.48
N GLU A 99 -7.49 -1.48 -8.32
CA GLU A 99 -7.52 -1.10 -9.73
C GLU A 99 -8.22 0.24 -10.00
N HIS A 100 -9.16 0.66 -9.14
CA HIS A 100 -10.03 1.78 -9.47
C HIS A 100 -10.03 2.93 -8.46
N LEU A 101 -9.56 2.71 -7.23
CA LEU A 101 -9.65 3.73 -6.18
C LEU A 101 -8.30 4.21 -5.66
N ALA A 102 -7.30 3.35 -5.59
CA ALA A 102 -5.96 3.76 -5.18
C ALA A 102 -5.31 4.60 -6.30
N GLU A 103 -4.91 5.85 -5.97
CA GLU A 103 -4.35 6.77 -6.96
C GLU A 103 -3.17 7.58 -6.44
N ASN A 104 -2.69 7.26 -5.23
CA ASN A 104 -1.50 7.88 -4.64
C ASN A 104 -0.80 6.91 -3.68
N TRP A 105 0.41 7.28 -3.29
CA TRP A 105 1.23 6.45 -2.41
C TRP A 105 0.58 6.16 -1.05
N ALA A 106 -0.17 7.11 -0.48
CA ALA A 106 -0.78 6.94 0.83
C ALA A 106 -1.97 5.95 0.79
N HIS A 107 -2.80 5.98 -0.27
CA HIS A 107 -3.82 4.96 -0.50
C HIS A 107 -3.22 3.55 -0.51
N CYS A 108 -2.13 3.36 -1.29
CA CYS A 108 -1.45 2.07 -1.39
C CYS A 108 -0.88 1.63 -0.05
N ASP A 109 -0.03 2.45 0.58
CA ASP A 109 0.77 2.06 1.73
C ASP A 109 -0.08 1.81 2.98
N ILE A 110 -1.13 2.64 3.17
CA ILE A 110 -2.08 2.49 4.29
C ILE A 110 -2.92 1.24 4.13
N PHE A 111 -3.42 0.95 2.93
CA PHE A 111 -4.21 -0.24 2.64
C PHE A 111 -3.38 -1.52 2.81
N CYS A 112 -2.22 -1.61 2.17
CA CYS A 112 -1.34 -2.78 2.22
C CYS A 112 -0.93 -3.17 3.65
N SER A 113 -0.73 -2.18 4.53
CA SER A 113 -0.46 -2.42 5.95
C SER A 113 -1.68 -2.88 6.75
N SER A 114 -2.89 -2.73 6.20
CA SER A 114 -4.16 -3.02 6.90
C SER A 114 -4.70 -4.41 6.62
N VAL A 115 -4.33 -5.05 5.50
CA VAL A 115 -4.91 -6.33 5.05
C VAL A 115 -4.38 -7.58 5.79
N LYS A 116 -3.31 -7.45 6.57
CA LYS A 116 -2.64 -8.57 7.23
C LYS A 116 -3.58 -9.52 7.99
N LYS A 117 -4.63 -8.96 8.61
CA LYS A 117 -5.55 -9.77 9.41
C LYS A 117 -6.47 -10.63 8.54
N ILE A 118 -6.94 -10.08 7.42
CA ILE A 118 -7.92 -10.75 6.56
C ILE A 118 -7.27 -11.81 5.67
N ILE A 119 -6.00 -11.64 5.30
CA ILE A 119 -5.23 -12.62 4.53
C ILE A 119 -4.64 -13.75 5.39
N LYS A 120 -4.81 -13.68 6.73
CA LYS A 120 -4.27 -14.69 7.63
C LYS A 120 -4.89 -16.07 7.37
N GLY A 121 -4.02 -17.04 7.08
CA GLY A 121 -4.41 -18.41 6.69
C GLY A 121 -4.57 -18.59 5.18
N TYR A 122 -4.46 -17.51 4.41
CA TYR A 122 -4.51 -17.48 2.95
C TYR A 122 -3.28 -16.75 2.36
N GLU A 123 -2.17 -16.73 3.13
CA GLU A 123 -0.96 -15.98 2.75
C GLU A 123 -0.42 -16.43 1.39
N HIS A 124 -0.44 -17.74 1.14
CA HIS A 124 0.04 -18.30 -0.14
C HIS A 124 -0.89 -17.90 -1.30
N ASP A 125 -2.20 -18.07 -1.16
CA ASP A 125 -3.17 -17.76 -2.21
C ASP A 125 -3.15 -16.26 -2.53
N PHE A 126 -3.05 -15.41 -1.50
CA PHE A 126 -2.95 -13.97 -1.71
C PHE A 126 -1.61 -13.55 -2.32
N PHE A 127 -0.51 -14.25 -2.00
CA PHE A 127 0.78 -14.02 -2.63
C PHE A 127 0.72 -14.30 -4.14
N GLU A 128 0.08 -15.41 -4.54
CA GLU A 128 -0.13 -15.70 -5.97
C GLU A 128 -1.06 -14.67 -6.63
N HIS A 129 -2.11 -14.23 -5.93
CA HIS A 129 -3.02 -13.20 -6.42
C HIS A 129 -2.33 -11.85 -6.70
N ILE A 130 -1.33 -11.47 -5.91
CA ILE A 130 -0.52 -10.25 -6.10
C ILE A 130 0.12 -10.19 -7.49
N GLU A 131 0.40 -11.33 -8.12
CA GLU A 131 0.99 -11.38 -9.46
C GLU A 131 0.13 -10.63 -10.51
N ALA A 132 -1.20 -10.64 -10.36
CA ALA A 132 -2.11 -9.89 -11.23
C ALA A 132 -1.87 -8.39 -11.10
N TYR A 133 -1.66 -7.88 -9.87
CA TYR A 133 -1.39 -6.46 -9.64
C TYR A 133 -0.03 -6.04 -10.22
N LEU A 134 1.00 -6.88 -10.10
CA LEU A 134 2.33 -6.59 -10.66
C LEU A 134 2.32 -6.49 -12.18
N LYS A 135 1.35 -7.11 -12.85
CA LYS A 135 1.16 -7.10 -14.31
C LYS A 135 0.13 -6.09 -14.79
N SER A 136 -0.50 -5.34 -13.89
CA SER A 136 -1.51 -4.35 -14.25
C SER A 136 -0.92 -3.19 -15.06
N GLU A 137 -1.72 -2.61 -15.94
CA GLU A 137 -1.39 -1.36 -16.63
C GLU A 137 -1.54 -0.13 -15.71
N ASN A 138 -2.28 -0.28 -14.59
CA ASN A 138 -2.43 0.76 -13.59
C ASN A 138 -1.17 0.84 -12.70
N PRO A 139 -0.41 1.95 -12.74
CA PRO A 139 0.83 2.07 -11.96
C PRO A 139 0.60 2.00 -10.44
N TRP A 140 -0.59 2.35 -9.97
CA TRP A 140 -0.92 2.26 -8.55
C TRP A 140 -1.22 0.82 -8.12
N ALA A 141 -1.81 0.00 -9.00
CA ALA A 141 -1.96 -1.43 -8.76
C ALA A 141 -0.60 -2.13 -8.68
N VAL A 142 0.32 -1.81 -9.60
CA VAL A 142 1.70 -2.32 -9.55
C VAL A 142 2.40 -1.92 -8.24
N ARG A 143 2.28 -0.64 -7.84
CA ARG A 143 2.80 -0.20 -6.54
C ARG A 143 2.17 -0.97 -5.38
N MET A 144 0.84 -1.18 -5.40
CA MET A 144 0.15 -1.96 -4.37
C MET A 144 0.70 -3.38 -4.27
N GLY A 145 0.93 -4.07 -5.39
CA GLY A 145 1.54 -5.39 -5.40
C GLY A 145 2.92 -5.39 -4.71
N LEU A 146 3.79 -4.45 -5.06
CA LEU A 146 5.11 -4.29 -4.44
C LEU A 146 5.02 -3.99 -2.93
N VAL A 147 4.12 -3.09 -2.52
CA VAL A 147 3.98 -2.72 -1.09
C VAL A 147 3.26 -3.81 -0.29
N MET A 148 2.37 -4.60 -0.89
CA MET A 148 1.82 -5.81 -0.27
C MET A 148 2.90 -6.83 0.02
N MET A 149 3.81 -7.09 -0.93
CA MET A 149 4.97 -7.96 -0.73
C MET A 149 5.88 -7.42 0.38
N LEU A 150 6.20 -6.12 0.35
CA LEU A 150 7.00 -5.46 1.38
C LEU A 150 6.40 -5.61 2.79
N SER A 151 5.09 -5.41 2.90
CA SER A 151 4.41 -5.35 4.22
C SER A 151 4.16 -6.71 4.84
N ASN A 152 3.96 -7.76 4.01
CA ASN A 152 3.45 -9.04 4.47
C ASN A 152 4.36 -10.23 4.16
N TYR A 153 5.25 -10.17 3.15
CA TYR A 153 5.96 -11.33 2.60
C TYR A 153 7.50 -11.26 2.68
N LEU A 154 8.09 -10.27 3.33
CA LEU A 154 9.53 -10.28 3.59
C LEU A 154 9.85 -11.22 4.76
N THR A 155 9.65 -12.51 4.55
CA THR A 155 9.92 -13.62 5.48
C THR A 155 10.88 -14.61 4.82
N GLU A 156 11.49 -15.49 5.59
CA GLU A 156 12.42 -16.50 5.06
C GLU A 156 11.78 -17.33 3.93
N GLU A 157 10.51 -17.70 4.08
CA GLU A 157 9.74 -18.52 3.14
C GLU A 157 9.55 -17.83 1.78
N TYR A 158 9.22 -16.53 1.77
CA TYR A 158 8.83 -15.81 0.55
C TYR A 158 9.94 -14.94 -0.03
N MET A 159 11.02 -14.66 0.71
CA MET A 159 12.03 -13.66 0.34
C MET A 159 12.58 -13.85 -1.08
N ALA A 160 12.96 -15.07 -1.43
CA ALA A 160 13.53 -15.35 -2.75
C ALA A 160 12.57 -15.03 -3.90
N GLU A 161 11.30 -15.43 -3.75
CA GLU A 161 10.29 -15.16 -4.78
C GLU A 161 9.86 -13.69 -4.79
N VAL A 162 9.81 -13.01 -3.64
CA VAL A 162 9.61 -11.55 -3.55
C VAL A 162 10.69 -10.79 -4.31
N LEU A 163 11.96 -11.15 -4.15
CA LEU A 163 13.06 -10.52 -4.86
C LEU A 163 12.96 -10.74 -6.37
N LYS A 164 12.65 -11.96 -6.79
CA LYS A 164 12.47 -12.33 -8.20
C LYS A 164 11.29 -11.56 -8.83
N ARG A 165 10.12 -11.52 -8.17
CA ARG A 165 8.96 -10.74 -8.64
C ARG A 165 9.25 -9.23 -8.66
N THR A 166 9.97 -8.71 -7.67
CA THR A 166 10.38 -7.30 -7.66
C THR A 166 11.30 -6.97 -8.83
N ASP A 167 12.23 -7.88 -9.18
CA ASP A 167 13.18 -7.71 -10.28
C ASP A 167 12.51 -7.80 -11.67
N SER A 168 11.37 -8.49 -11.77
CA SER A 168 10.61 -8.62 -13.03
C SER A 168 9.73 -7.41 -13.37
N VAL A 169 9.59 -6.46 -12.46
CA VAL A 169 8.79 -5.24 -12.68
C VAL A 169 9.64 -4.18 -13.37
N PHE A 170 9.36 -3.92 -14.65
CA PHE A 170 10.02 -2.86 -15.43
C PHE A 170 9.08 -1.67 -15.59
N SER A 171 9.49 -0.50 -15.11
CA SER A 171 8.67 0.72 -15.20
C SER A 171 9.53 1.98 -15.05
N GLU A 172 9.15 3.04 -15.77
CA GLU A 172 9.70 4.37 -15.55
C GLU A 172 8.88 5.21 -14.57
N HIS A 173 7.74 4.70 -14.13
CA HIS A 173 6.87 5.42 -13.20
C HIS A 173 7.53 5.59 -11.83
N TYR A 174 7.66 6.84 -11.40
CA TYR A 174 8.40 7.22 -10.18
C TYR A 174 7.98 6.43 -8.94
N TYR A 175 6.68 6.27 -8.70
CA TYR A 175 6.17 5.62 -7.50
C TYR A 175 6.30 4.09 -7.52
N ILE A 176 6.41 3.47 -8.70
CA ILE A 176 6.75 2.03 -8.83
C ILE A 176 8.21 1.84 -8.45
N ARG A 177 9.11 2.60 -9.07
CA ARG A 177 10.57 2.53 -8.80
C ARG A 177 10.89 2.84 -7.33
N MET A 178 10.16 3.79 -6.73
CA MET A 178 10.28 4.10 -5.30
C MET A 178 9.82 2.93 -4.41
N ALA A 179 8.76 2.20 -4.79
CA ALA A 179 8.30 1.02 -4.06
C ALA A 179 9.31 -0.13 -4.17
N GLN A 180 9.87 -0.39 -5.37
CA GLN A 180 10.95 -1.37 -5.55
C GLN A 180 12.15 -1.04 -4.66
N ALA A 181 12.64 0.20 -4.72
CA ALA A 181 13.76 0.65 -3.91
C ALA A 181 13.49 0.52 -2.40
N TRP A 182 12.28 0.80 -1.95
CA TRP A 182 11.89 0.66 -0.54
C TRP A 182 11.79 -0.80 -0.12
N LEU A 183 11.17 -1.64 -0.95
CA LEU A 183 11.08 -3.09 -0.71
C LEU A 183 12.47 -3.70 -0.56
N LEU A 184 13.36 -3.44 -1.50
CA LEU A 184 14.73 -3.97 -1.49
C LEU A 184 15.55 -3.47 -0.29
N ALA A 185 15.42 -2.19 0.08
CA ALA A 185 16.09 -1.67 1.28
C ALA A 185 15.55 -2.28 2.58
N THR A 186 14.26 -2.63 2.61
CA THR A 186 13.65 -3.33 3.73
C THR A 186 14.10 -4.80 3.76
N ALA A 187 14.19 -5.45 2.60
CA ALA A 187 14.73 -6.80 2.45
C ALA A 187 16.19 -6.88 2.92
N TRP A 188 17.05 -5.91 2.53
CA TRP A 188 18.44 -5.81 3.01
C TRP A 188 18.53 -5.80 4.54
N ALA A 189 17.69 -4.99 5.17
CA ALA A 189 17.67 -4.87 6.64
C ALA A 189 17.14 -6.14 7.34
N LYS A 190 16.43 -7.03 6.62
CA LYS A 190 15.86 -8.27 7.15
C LYS A 190 16.73 -9.49 6.89
N ASP A 191 17.24 -9.64 5.68
CA ASP A 191 18.05 -10.78 5.25
C ASP A 191 19.17 -10.35 4.31
N ARG A 192 20.26 -9.90 4.92
CA ARG A 192 21.49 -9.50 4.21
C ARG A 192 22.03 -10.62 3.32
N LYS A 193 21.94 -11.89 3.75
CA LYS A 193 22.52 -13.01 3.02
C LYS A 193 21.83 -13.24 1.68
N GLN A 194 20.51 -13.29 1.67
CA GLN A 194 19.75 -13.42 0.42
C GLN A 194 19.94 -12.20 -0.49
N MET A 195 20.02 -11.00 0.09
CA MET A 195 20.26 -9.77 -0.67
C MET A 195 21.66 -9.72 -1.31
N LEU A 196 22.69 -10.28 -0.70
CA LEU A 196 24.02 -10.39 -1.33
C LEU A 196 23.96 -11.21 -2.62
N SER A 197 23.25 -12.33 -2.62
CA SER A 197 23.06 -13.15 -3.85
C SER A 197 22.23 -12.41 -4.90
N TYR A 198 21.22 -11.67 -4.48
CA TYR A 198 20.36 -10.90 -5.38
C TYR A 198 21.14 -9.78 -6.10
N ILE A 199 21.98 -9.02 -5.40
CA ILE A 199 22.70 -7.88 -5.98
C ILE A 199 23.75 -8.27 -7.05
N GLU A 200 24.15 -9.53 -7.09
CA GLU A 200 25.07 -10.04 -8.13
C GLU A 200 24.39 -10.23 -9.49
N ASN A 201 23.07 -10.45 -9.52
CA ASN A 201 22.34 -10.89 -10.71
C ASN A 201 21.02 -10.13 -10.96
N HIS A 202 20.87 -8.89 -10.47
CA HIS A 202 19.62 -8.12 -10.66
C HIS A 202 19.54 -7.39 -12.01
N HIS A 203 18.32 -7.07 -12.46
CA HIS A 203 18.03 -6.37 -13.71
C HIS A 203 17.52 -4.93 -13.51
N LEU A 204 17.62 -4.38 -12.31
CA LEU A 204 17.17 -3.03 -12.00
C LEU A 204 17.90 -1.97 -12.84
N ASP A 205 17.16 -0.96 -13.27
CA ASP A 205 17.74 0.24 -13.86
C ASP A 205 18.59 1.03 -12.85
N SER A 206 19.50 1.87 -13.37
CA SER A 206 20.46 2.61 -12.53
C SER A 206 19.78 3.55 -11.53
N TRP A 207 18.62 4.14 -11.88
CA TRP A 207 17.91 5.03 -10.96
C TRP A 207 17.34 4.25 -9.76
N THR A 208 16.62 3.16 -10.03
CA THR A 208 16.02 2.29 -8.99
C THR A 208 17.12 1.69 -8.10
N TRP A 209 18.22 1.22 -8.71
CA TRP A 209 19.40 0.73 -8.00
C TRP A 209 19.98 1.78 -7.04
N ASN A 210 20.29 2.97 -7.55
CA ASN A 210 20.84 4.05 -6.74
C ASN A 210 19.87 4.50 -5.64
N LYS A 211 18.56 4.47 -5.91
CA LYS A 211 17.53 4.79 -4.93
C LYS A 211 17.44 3.72 -3.82
N PHE A 212 17.57 2.44 -4.15
CA PHE A 212 17.69 1.36 -3.17
C PHE A 212 18.90 1.60 -2.23
N ILE A 213 20.07 1.89 -2.79
CA ILE A 213 21.27 2.19 -2.00
C ILE A 213 21.04 3.42 -1.10
N GLN A 214 20.43 4.48 -1.64
CA GLN A 214 20.10 5.66 -0.86
C GLN A 214 19.21 5.31 0.34
N LYS A 215 18.14 4.53 0.13
CA LYS A 215 17.22 4.12 1.20
C LYS A 215 17.90 3.24 2.25
N CYS A 216 18.82 2.36 1.85
CA CYS A 216 19.65 1.62 2.79
C CYS A 216 20.52 2.56 3.64
N CYS A 217 21.13 3.59 3.02
CA CYS A 217 21.95 4.57 3.73
C CYS A 217 21.16 5.44 4.72
N GLU A 218 19.89 5.72 4.42
CA GLU A 218 18.97 6.45 5.29
C GLU A 218 18.45 5.60 6.46
N SER A 219 18.46 4.27 6.33
CA SER A 219 17.91 3.36 7.33
C SER A 219 18.81 3.22 8.56
N TYR A 220 18.22 3.35 9.75
CA TYR A 220 18.89 3.04 11.03
C TYR A 220 19.11 1.53 11.26
N ARG A 221 18.48 0.67 10.47
CA ARG A 221 18.60 -0.80 10.56
C ARG A 221 19.80 -1.36 9.80
N VAL A 222 20.41 -0.56 8.93
CA VAL A 222 21.57 -0.95 8.12
C VAL A 222 22.83 -0.47 8.80
N SER A 223 23.84 -1.37 8.94
CA SER A 223 25.10 -1.06 9.60
C SER A 223 25.93 -0.04 8.83
N ALA A 224 26.87 0.62 9.51
CA ALA A 224 27.79 1.58 8.87
C ALA A 224 28.66 0.89 7.81
N GLU A 225 29.08 -0.35 8.06
CA GLU A 225 29.86 -1.19 7.14
C GLU A 225 29.07 -1.50 5.86
N ASP A 226 27.81 -1.96 6.01
CA ASP A 226 26.93 -2.22 4.87
C ASP A 226 26.63 -0.95 4.07
N LYS A 227 26.44 0.18 4.75
CA LYS A 227 26.29 1.48 4.06
C LYS A 227 27.49 1.86 3.22
N ALA A 228 28.71 1.60 3.75
CA ALA A 228 29.96 1.84 3.00
C ALA A 228 30.05 0.91 1.79
N PHE A 229 29.80 -0.39 1.98
CA PHE A 229 29.77 -1.38 0.93
C PHE A 229 28.76 -1.02 -0.17
N LEU A 230 27.51 -0.73 0.18
CA LEU A 230 26.46 -0.37 -0.78
C LEU A 230 26.80 0.92 -1.56
N ARG A 231 27.41 1.92 -0.90
CA ARG A 231 27.85 3.15 -1.60
C ARG A 231 28.87 2.87 -2.68
N SER A 232 29.74 1.87 -2.51
CA SER A 232 30.74 1.49 -3.53
C SER A 232 30.11 0.85 -4.77
N LEU A 233 28.83 0.41 -4.67
CA LEU A 233 28.10 -0.23 -5.77
C LEU A 233 27.22 0.74 -6.57
N LYS A 234 27.24 2.04 -6.28
CA LYS A 234 26.48 3.05 -7.05
C LYS A 234 26.94 3.09 -8.52
N ARG A 235 25.96 3.30 -9.40
CA ARG A 235 26.14 3.42 -10.85
C ARG A 235 25.87 4.84 -11.31
#